data_b35eefab05d069dc723a35df08e6b99a
#
_entry.id   b35eefab05d069dc723a35df08e6b99a
#
_cell.length_a   1.000
_cell.length_b   1.000
_cell.length_c   1.000
_cell.angle_alpha   90.00
_cell.angle_beta   90.00
_cell.angle_gamma   90.00
#
_symmetry.space_group_name_H-M   'P 1'
#
loop_
_entity.id
_entity.type
_entity.pdbx_description
1 polymer ?
#
loop_
_entity_poly.entity_id
_entity_poly.type
_entity_poly.pdbx_seq_one_letter_code
_entity_poly.pdbx_strand_id
1 'polypeptide(L)'
;MVKKQKYVSLLALGLGVSTILAACGGNGDTADSSATSSSTAGGAEDNFTVAMVTDIGGVDDKSFNQSAWEGLVAWGEENSKEKGIDGYDYIQSNADSEFVTNLNTAVNSNFDLVFGIGYKLKSAMQDVATQNPDTLFAIIDDVIEGENTVSISFKDNEAAFLAGVAAAKTTKTNQLGFIGGQESAVIDRFEAGFVAGAKSVNPEIDVKVEYVGSFGDAAGGKSKAAAMYASGIDVIYQAAGDSGNGVFSEAKDIVKADPSKEIWVIGVDCDQTEEGLLTLDAGTERNLTLTSTLKGVGTQLRISLH
;
A
#
# COMPACT_ATOMS: atom_id res chain seq x y z
N MET A 1 8.68 55.57 6.55
CA MET A 1 9.38 56.08 7.76
C MET A 1 9.85 54.93 8.60
N VAL A 2 11.17 54.83 8.76
CA VAL A 2 11.93 54.51 9.98
C VAL A 2 11.75 53.06 10.50
N LYS A 3 12.78 52.25 10.79
CA LYS A 3 14.27 52.26 10.71
C LYS A 3 14.76 50.83 10.87
N LYS A 4 15.89 50.54 10.21
CA LYS A 4 16.76 49.39 10.41
C LYS A 4 17.33 49.37 11.84
N GLN A 5 17.62 48.15 12.35
CA GLN A 5 18.80 47.98 13.21
C GLN A 5 19.45 46.61 12.98
N LYS A 6 20.72 46.68 12.58
CA LYS A 6 21.70 45.58 12.54
C LYS A 6 22.33 45.44 13.90
N TYR A 7 22.68 44.25 14.31
CA TYR A 7 23.80 44.02 15.23
C TYR A 7 24.72 42.94 14.69
N VAL A 8 25.97 43.34 14.54
CA VAL A 8 27.16 42.54 14.28
C VAL A 8 27.97 42.54 15.57
N SER A 9 28.58 41.45 15.92
CA SER A 9 29.80 41.30 16.75
C SER A 9 29.97 39.84 17.15
N LEU A 10 31.06 39.24 17.26
CA LEU A 10 32.49 39.29 16.96
C LEU A 10 33.13 38.02 17.53
N LEU A 11 34.04 37.45 16.78
CA LEU A 11 35.08 36.48 17.04
C LEU A 11 35.45 36.15 18.51
N ALA A 12 35.78 34.86 18.75
CA ALA A 12 36.92 34.49 19.56
C ALA A 12 37.58 33.19 19.04
N LEU A 13 38.82 33.30 18.66
CA LEU A 13 39.79 32.22 18.34
C LEU A 13 40.18 31.48 19.65
N GLY A 14 40.41 30.16 19.52
CA GLY A 14 41.10 29.36 20.55
C GLY A 14 41.89 28.24 19.88
N LEU A 15 43.17 28.49 19.56
CA LEU A 15 44.16 27.47 19.19
C LEU A 15 44.55 26.65 20.45
N GLY A 16 44.59 25.33 20.30
CA GLY A 16 45.21 24.42 21.27
C GLY A 16 45.94 23.31 20.52
N VAL A 17 47.21 23.54 20.26
CA VAL A 17 48.17 22.54 19.79
C VAL A 17 48.73 21.77 20.97
N SER A 18 48.69 20.43 20.92
CA SER A 18 49.48 19.58 21.80
C SER A 18 50.07 18.42 21.02
N THR A 19 51.35 18.57 20.69
CA THR A 19 52.23 17.53 20.21
C THR A 19 52.78 16.74 21.40
N ILE A 20 52.80 15.39 21.30
CA ILE A 20 53.69 14.58 22.13
C ILE A 20 54.47 13.61 21.22
N LEU A 21 55.78 13.68 21.32
CA LEU A 21 56.80 12.95 20.60
C LEU A 21 56.97 11.52 21.16
N ALA A 22 57.51 10.74 20.25
CA ALA A 22 57.96 9.38 20.39
C ALA A 22 59.05 9.11 21.45
N ALA A 23 59.10 7.85 21.87
CA ALA A 23 60.35 7.24 22.32
C ALA A 23 60.39 5.78 21.92
N CYS A 24 61.45 5.44 21.21
CA CYS A 24 61.90 4.10 20.85
C CYS A 24 62.53 3.34 22.04
N GLY A 25 62.50 2.00 21.99
CA GLY A 25 63.53 1.20 22.60
C GLY A 25 63.14 -0.23 22.94
N GLY A 26 63.63 -1.23 22.18
CA GLY A 26 64.28 -2.44 22.70
C GLY A 26 63.54 -3.77 22.76
N ASN A 27 63.79 -4.58 21.77
CA ASN A 27 64.08 -6.02 21.71
C ASN A 27 63.53 -7.04 22.71
N GLY A 28 62.91 -8.15 22.19
CA GLY A 28 62.97 -9.47 22.84
C GLY A 28 61.69 -10.32 22.73
N ASP A 29 61.74 -11.29 21.78
CA ASP A 29 61.17 -12.65 21.78
C ASP A 29 59.68 -12.96 22.00
N THR A 30 59.13 -13.51 20.94
CA THR A 30 58.16 -14.65 20.83
C THR A 30 57.08 -14.87 21.88
N ALA A 31 55.83 -14.65 21.48
CA ALA A 31 54.74 -15.60 21.70
C ALA A 31 53.50 -15.21 20.86
N ASP A 32 52.99 -16.20 20.19
CA ASP A 32 51.76 -16.31 19.45
C ASP A 32 50.58 -15.71 20.26
N SER A 33 49.87 -14.73 19.67
CA SER A 33 48.59 -14.29 20.14
C SER A 33 47.78 -13.76 18.97
N SER A 34 46.80 -14.53 18.57
CA SER A 34 45.73 -14.18 17.66
C SER A 34 45.22 -12.77 17.92
N ALA A 35 45.64 -11.83 17.10
CA ALA A 35 45.05 -10.51 17.04
C ALA A 35 43.65 -10.63 16.36
N THR A 36 42.62 -10.65 17.16
CA THR A 36 41.28 -10.32 16.72
C THR A 36 41.31 -8.88 16.24
N SER A 37 41.43 -8.72 14.93
CA SER A 37 41.16 -7.44 14.29
C SER A 37 39.65 -7.13 14.47
N SER A 38 39.32 -6.36 15.47
CA SER A 38 38.07 -5.63 15.48
C SER A 38 38.14 -4.62 14.34
N SER A 39 37.67 -5.02 13.17
CA SER A 39 37.26 -4.09 12.13
C SER A 39 36.07 -3.33 12.72
N THR A 40 36.31 -2.13 13.21
CA THR A 40 35.29 -1.10 13.26
C THR A 40 34.86 -0.90 11.80
N ALA A 41 33.80 -1.60 11.40
CA ALA A 41 33.04 -1.20 10.25
C ALA A 41 32.51 0.20 10.60
N GLY A 42 33.18 1.22 10.09
CA GLY A 42 32.57 2.52 9.93
C GLY A 42 31.35 2.26 9.04
N GLY A 43 30.15 2.50 9.59
CA GLY A 43 28.95 2.41 8.81
C GLY A 43 29.11 3.35 7.61
N ALA A 44 29.25 2.79 6.41
CA ALA A 44 28.74 3.45 5.24
C ALA A 44 27.25 3.64 5.57
N GLU A 45 26.79 4.88 5.62
CA GLU A 45 25.35 5.14 5.66
C GLU A 45 24.78 4.34 4.48
N ASP A 46 23.94 3.37 4.80
CA ASP A 46 23.36 2.50 3.78
C ASP A 46 22.41 3.38 2.96
N ASN A 47 22.90 3.83 1.82
CA ASN A 47 22.25 4.81 0.97
C ASN A 47 21.17 4.15 0.09
N PHE A 48 20.66 2.98 0.53
CA PHE A 48 19.65 2.22 -0.18
C PHE A 48 18.39 3.05 -0.39
N THR A 49 17.93 3.10 -1.63
CA THR A 49 16.82 3.94 -2.09
C THR A 49 15.71 3.11 -2.72
N VAL A 50 14.47 3.51 -2.52
CA VAL A 50 13.30 2.72 -2.93
C VAL A 50 12.27 3.57 -3.65
N ALA A 51 11.82 3.11 -4.81
CA ALA A 51 10.66 3.67 -5.47
C ALA A 51 9.49 2.68 -5.50
N MET A 52 8.27 3.18 -5.54
CA MET A 52 7.11 2.40 -5.95
C MET A 52 6.43 3.03 -7.16
N VAL A 53 6.00 2.20 -8.10
CA VAL A 53 5.17 2.61 -9.24
C VAL A 53 3.77 2.07 -9.00
N THR A 54 2.77 2.96 -8.94
CA THR A 54 1.38 2.55 -8.72
C THR A 54 0.74 2.02 -10.00
N ASP A 55 -0.29 1.22 -9.83
CA ASP A 55 -1.29 1.04 -10.88
C ASP A 55 -2.26 2.23 -10.91
N ILE A 56 -3.49 2.03 -11.39
CA ILE A 56 -4.48 3.11 -11.52
C ILE A 56 -5.24 3.29 -10.21
N GLY A 57 -5.29 4.51 -9.68
CA GLY A 57 -6.02 4.85 -8.45
C GLY A 57 -5.27 5.86 -7.59
N GLY A 58 -3.94 5.85 -7.65
CA GLY A 58 -3.09 6.78 -6.89
C GLY A 58 -2.92 6.38 -5.42
N VAL A 59 -2.02 7.09 -4.72
CA VAL A 59 -1.66 6.81 -3.32
C VAL A 59 -2.69 7.32 -2.30
N ASP A 60 -3.79 7.86 -2.76
CA ASP A 60 -4.93 8.36 -1.98
C ASP A 60 -6.23 7.59 -2.26
N ASP A 61 -6.12 6.38 -2.84
CA ASP A 61 -7.24 5.51 -3.21
C ASP A 61 -8.03 4.94 -2.01
N LYS A 62 -7.59 5.21 -0.79
CA LYS A 62 -8.14 4.67 0.46
C LYS A 62 -8.12 3.13 0.53
N SER A 63 -7.25 2.49 -0.23
CA SER A 63 -7.20 1.06 -0.43
C SER A 63 -5.77 0.58 -0.71
N PHE A 64 -5.54 -0.03 -1.86
CA PHE A 64 -4.36 -0.79 -2.24
C PHE A 64 -3.07 0.05 -2.36
N ASN A 65 -3.10 1.10 -3.18
CA ASN A 65 -1.92 1.95 -3.41
C ASN A 65 -1.60 2.80 -2.19
N GLN A 66 -2.61 3.31 -1.47
CA GLN A 66 -2.42 4.03 -0.21
C GLN A 66 -1.75 3.13 0.83
N SER A 67 -2.22 1.88 0.99
CA SER A 67 -1.62 0.91 1.92
C SER A 67 -0.15 0.64 1.59
N ALA A 68 0.20 0.51 0.31
CA ALA A 68 1.58 0.35 -0.13
C ALA A 68 2.43 1.58 0.22
N TRP A 69 1.91 2.77 -0.09
CA TRP A 69 2.60 4.02 0.19
C TRP A 69 2.85 4.25 1.68
N GLU A 70 1.85 4.03 2.52
CA GLU A 70 1.99 4.12 3.97
C GLU A 70 3.05 3.16 4.51
N GLY A 71 3.16 1.96 3.95
CA GLY A 71 4.22 1.00 4.28
C GLY A 71 5.61 1.50 3.90
N LEU A 72 5.76 2.14 2.74
CA LEU A 72 7.01 2.70 2.30
C LEU A 72 7.40 3.94 3.11
N VAL A 73 6.44 4.79 3.47
CA VAL A 73 6.66 5.93 4.38
C VAL A 73 7.14 5.45 5.75
N ALA A 74 6.48 4.43 6.33
CA ALA A 74 6.87 3.87 7.60
C ALA A 74 8.30 3.30 7.58
N TRP A 75 8.68 2.61 6.49
CA TRP A 75 10.05 2.16 6.30
C TRP A 75 11.03 3.36 6.24
N GLY A 76 10.69 4.41 5.50
CA GLY A 76 11.51 5.61 5.40
C GLY A 76 11.75 6.25 6.76
N GLU A 77 10.71 6.42 7.57
CA GLU A 77 10.80 6.96 8.93
C GLU A 77 11.69 6.10 9.84
N GLU A 78 11.54 4.77 9.81
CA GLU A 78 12.34 3.82 10.60
C GLU A 78 13.82 3.83 10.23
N ASN A 79 14.14 4.11 8.97
CA ASN A 79 15.51 4.11 8.45
C ASN A 79 16.07 5.53 8.27
N SER A 80 15.39 6.55 8.81
CA SER A 80 15.81 7.95 8.72
C SER A 80 16.02 8.41 7.27
N LYS A 81 15.20 7.89 6.35
CA LYS A 81 15.19 8.29 4.94
C LYS A 81 14.14 9.38 4.72
N GLU A 82 14.45 10.33 3.86
CA GLU A 82 13.51 11.37 3.46
C GLU A 82 12.85 11.02 2.13
N LYS A 83 11.65 11.55 1.90
CA LYS A 83 10.99 11.44 0.60
C LYS A 83 11.80 12.15 -0.48
N GLY A 84 12.07 11.46 -1.58
CA GLY A 84 12.82 11.95 -2.73
C GLY A 84 13.79 10.90 -3.27
N ILE A 85 14.55 11.26 -4.27
CA ILE A 85 15.46 10.36 -5.01
C ILE A 85 16.61 9.80 -4.16
N ASP A 86 16.96 10.45 -3.07
CA ASP A 86 18.02 10.02 -2.15
C ASP A 86 17.47 9.17 -0.99
N GLY A 87 16.20 8.82 -0.99
CA GLY A 87 15.55 8.01 0.03
C GLY A 87 14.44 7.14 -0.52
N TYR A 88 13.21 7.61 -0.53
CA TYR A 88 12.07 6.87 -1.09
C TYR A 88 11.07 7.79 -1.78
N ASP A 89 10.43 7.30 -2.84
CA ASP A 89 9.39 8.07 -3.54
C ASP A 89 8.37 7.15 -4.25
N TYR A 90 7.33 7.75 -4.81
CA TYR A 90 6.40 7.04 -5.68
C TYR A 90 6.26 7.72 -7.03
N ILE A 91 5.90 6.95 -8.03
CA ILE A 91 5.54 7.42 -9.37
C ILE A 91 4.16 6.89 -9.67
N GLN A 92 3.19 7.79 -9.82
CA GLN A 92 1.80 7.43 -10.04
C GLN A 92 1.52 7.21 -11.52
N SER A 93 0.76 6.16 -11.82
CA SER A 93 0.25 5.89 -13.16
C SER A 93 -1.24 6.20 -13.23
N ASN A 94 -1.66 6.85 -14.30
CA ASN A 94 -3.07 7.17 -14.58
C ASN A 94 -3.65 6.31 -15.70
N ALA A 95 -2.78 5.60 -16.42
CA ALA A 95 -3.15 4.67 -17.49
C ALA A 95 -2.12 3.56 -17.64
N ASP A 96 -2.52 2.39 -18.11
CA ASP A 96 -1.64 1.23 -18.34
C ASP A 96 -0.48 1.57 -19.29
N SER A 97 -0.69 2.48 -20.25
CA SER A 97 0.33 2.96 -21.18
C SER A 97 1.49 3.71 -20.53
N GLU A 98 1.35 4.14 -19.29
CA GLU A 98 2.38 4.87 -18.54
C GLU A 98 3.32 3.93 -17.78
N PHE A 99 2.97 2.65 -17.57
CA PHE A 99 3.72 1.74 -16.71
C PHE A 99 5.19 1.60 -17.10
N VAL A 100 5.48 1.35 -18.39
CA VAL A 100 6.87 1.22 -18.87
C VAL A 100 7.65 2.52 -18.67
N THR A 101 7.03 3.67 -18.95
CA THR A 101 7.67 4.98 -18.79
C THR A 101 7.96 5.26 -17.33
N ASN A 102 7.02 4.97 -16.43
CA ASN A 102 7.14 5.22 -15.01
C ASN A 102 8.19 4.30 -14.36
N LEU A 103 8.21 3.00 -14.72
CA LEU A 103 9.25 2.07 -14.28
C LEU A 103 10.64 2.54 -14.75
N ASN A 104 10.80 2.93 -16.01
CA ASN A 104 12.06 3.47 -16.50
C ASN A 104 12.43 4.81 -15.83
N THR A 105 11.47 5.62 -15.43
CA THR A 105 11.74 6.83 -14.67
C THR A 105 12.35 6.50 -13.30
N ALA A 106 11.83 5.49 -12.60
CA ALA A 106 12.41 5.02 -11.35
C ALA A 106 13.85 4.50 -11.54
N VAL A 107 14.08 3.66 -12.56
CA VAL A 107 15.43 3.15 -12.89
C VAL A 107 16.39 4.28 -13.22
N ASN A 108 15.99 5.21 -14.07
CA ASN A 108 16.83 6.34 -14.48
C ASN A 108 17.10 7.36 -13.35
N SER A 109 16.28 7.33 -12.30
CA SER A 109 16.51 8.09 -11.07
C SER A 109 17.46 7.37 -10.10
N ASN A 110 17.99 6.19 -10.49
CA ASN A 110 18.92 5.36 -9.74
C ASN A 110 18.38 4.86 -8.40
N PHE A 111 17.10 4.53 -8.31
CA PHE A 111 16.58 3.80 -7.17
C PHE A 111 17.10 2.37 -7.20
N ASP A 112 17.56 1.87 -6.03
CA ASP A 112 18.11 0.53 -5.88
C ASP A 112 17.05 -0.56 -6.00
N LEU A 113 15.83 -0.29 -5.51
CA LEU A 113 14.68 -1.18 -5.59
C LEU A 113 13.44 -0.45 -6.09
N VAL A 114 12.75 -1.06 -7.04
CA VAL A 114 11.50 -0.55 -7.61
C VAL A 114 10.37 -1.55 -7.34
N PHE A 115 9.39 -1.15 -6.52
CA PHE A 115 8.15 -1.90 -6.35
C PHE A 115 7.15 -1.58 -7.46
N GLY A 116 6.54 -2.59 -8.05
CA GLY A 116 5.36 -2.47 -8.89
C GLY A 116 4.11 -2.86 -8.10
N ILE A 117 3.21 -1.92 -7.91
CA ILE A 117 2.03 -2.11 -7.08
C ILE A 117 0.86 -2.56 -7.96
N GLY A 118 0.64 -3.88 -7.97
CA GLY A 118 -0.48 -4.50 -8.67
C GLY A 118 -0.10 -5.32 -9.90
N TYR A 119 -0.91 -6.35 -10.15
CA TYR A 119 -0.71 -7.34 -11.23
C TYR A 119 -0.67 -6.72 -12.64
N LYS A 120 -1.29 -5.56 -12.83
CA LYS A 120 -1.31 -4.87 -14.13
C LYS A 120 0.08 -4.45 -14.61
N LEU A 121 1.03 -4.24 -13.70
CA LEU A 121 2.41 -3.88 -14.03
C LEU A 121 3.24 -5.07 -14.51
N LYS A 122 2.75 -6.32 -14.41
CA LYS A 122 3.51 -7.54 -14.70
C LYS A 122 4.32 -7.47 -16.00
N SER A 123 3.66 -7.25 -17.13
CA SER A 123 4.34 -7.26 -18.43
C SER A 123 5.39 -6.16 -18.53
N ALA A 124 5.03 -4.95 -18.13
CA ALA A 124 5.94 -3.81 -18.17
C ALA A 124 7.14 -4.02 -17.23
N MET A 125 6.90 -4.54 -16.03
CA MET A 125 7.95 -4.79 -15.05
C MET A 125 8.87 -5.94 -15.48
N GLN A 126 8.35 -7.02 -16.06
CA GLN A 126 9.15 -8.11 -16.62
C GLN A 126 10.12 -7.60 -17.69
N ASP A 127 9.62 -6.77 -18.61
CA ASP A 127 10.42 -6.20 -19.69
C ASP A 127 11.51 -5.26 -19.15
N VAL A 128 11.15 -4.35 -18.21
CA VAL A 128 12.09 -3.38 -17.63
C VAL A 128 13.12 -4.07 -16.75
N ALA A 129 12.74 -5.04 -15.92
CA ALA A 129 13.66 -5.79 -15.07
C ALA A 129 14.70 -6.57 -15.87
N THR A 130 14.28 -7.19 -16.99
CA THR A 130 15.18 -7.91 -17.90
C THR A 130 16.23 -6.98 -18.52
N GLN A 131 15.89 -5.71 -18.77
CA GLN A 131 16.77 -4.73 -19.39
C GLN A 131 17.68 -4.02 -18.38
N ASN A 132 17.39 -4.13 -17.08
CA ASN A 132 18.09 -3.41 -16.00
C ASN A 132 18.51 -4.37 -14.88
N PRO A 133 19.51 -5.25 -15.13
CA PRO A 133 19.90 -6.31 -14.18
C PRO A 133 20.52 -5.78 -12.87
N ASP A 134 20.98 -4.54 -12.86
CA ASP A 134 21.61 -3.91 -11.69
C ASP A 134 20.58 -3.26 -10.74
N THR A 135 19.32 -3.12 -11.16
CA THR A 135 18.21 -2.61 -10.33
C THR A 135 17.38 -3.79 -9.81
N LEU A 136 16.99 -3.76 -8.55
CA LEU A 136 16.11 -4.75 -7.96
C LEU A 136 14.64 -4.39 -8.22
N PHE A 137 13.81 -5.40 -8.42
CA PHE A 137 12.38 -5.23 -8.67
C PHE A 137 11.55 -6.13 -7.76
N ALA A 138 10.43 -5.61 -7.27
CA ALA A 138 9.46 -6.41 -6.52
C ALA A 138 8.06 -6.14 -7.03
N ILE A 139 7.33 -7.18 -7.45
CA ILE A 139 5.94 -7.05 -7.90
C ILE A 139 4.97 -7.51 -6.81
N ILE A 140 3.88 -6.76 -6.66
CA ILE A 140 2.75 -7.11 -5.80
C ILE A 140 1.63 -7.71 -6.66
N ASP A 141 1.07 -8.84 -6.21
CA ASP A 141 -0.09 -9.52 -6.80
C ASP A 141 0.15 -10.26 -8.10
N ASP A 142 1.37 -10.42 -8.54
CA ASP A 142 1.70 -11.32 -9.66
C ASP A 142 3.10 -11.91 -9.50
N VAL A 143 3.53 -12.67 -10.50
CA VAL A 143 4.84 -13.31 -10.55
C VAL A 143 5.58 -12.84 -11.80
N ILE A 144 6.81 -12.37 -11.61
CA ILE A 144 7.80 -12.07 -12.64
C ILE A 144 9.05 -12.91 -12.42
N GLU A 145 9.79 -13.19 -13.48
CA GLU A 145 10.98 -14.03 -13.46
C GLU A 145 12.24 -13.19 -13.65
N GLY A 146 13.30 -13.50 -12.90
CA GLY A 146 14.62 -12.85 -13.00
C GLY A 146 15.45 -13.00 -11.74
N GLU A 147 16.77 -12.89 -11.86
CA GLU A 147 17.68 -12.95 -10.71
C GLU A 147 17.60 -11.70 -9.83
N ASN A 148 17.11 -10.60 -10.39
CA ASN A 148 16.91 -9.30 -9.73
C ASN A 148 15.43 -9.03 -9.37
N THR A 149 14.59 -10.07 -9.27
CA THR A 149 13.15 -9.91 -9.06
C THR A 149 12.63 -10.67 -7.84
N VAL A 150 11.66 -10.08 -7.16
CA VAL A 150 10.86 -10.70 -6.09
C VAL A 150 9.38 -10.58 -6.44
N SER A 151 8.61 -11.62 -6.12
CA SER A 151 7.16 -11.67 -6.36
C SER A 151 6.42 -11.91 -5.06
N ILE A 152 5.44 -11.06 -4.76
CA ILE A 152 4.66 -11.07 -3.51
C ILE A 152 3.20 -11.27 -3.85
N SER A 153 2.61 -12.34 -3.32
CA SER A 153 1.20 -12.69 -3.51
C SER A 153 0.51 -12.94 -2.17
N PHE A 154 -0.81 -12.78 -2.14
CA PHE A 154 -1.63 -12.92 -0.95
C PHE A 154 -2.68 -14.02 -1.11
N LYS A 155 -3.16 -14.54 0.03
CA LYS A 155 -4.27 -15.49 0.09
C LYS A 155 -5.61 -14.75 0.20
N ASP A 156 -5.90 -13.95 -0.80
CA ASP A 156 -7.07 -13.08 -0.84
C ASP A 156 -8.39 -13.83 -0.57
N ASN A 157 -8.47 -15.08 -1.05
CA ASN A 157 -9.62 -15.95 -0.86
C ASN A 157 -9.88 -16.33 0.61
N GLU A 158 -8.86 -16.38 1.47
CA GLU A 158 -9.05 -16.72 2.89
C GLU A 158 -9.73 -15.58 3.65
N ALA A 159 -9.27 -14.35 3.46
CA ALA A 159 -9.89 -13.16 4.06
C ALA A 159 -11.30 -12.92 3.49
N ALA A 160 -11.46 -13.06 2.17
CA ALA A 160 -12.75 -12.92 1.50
C ALA A 160 -13.77 -14.00 1.96
N PHE A 161 -13.32 -15.21 2.25
CA PHE A 161 -14.19 -16.24 2.83
C PHE A 161 -14.77 -15.80 4.18
N LEU A 162 -13.94 -15.25 5.06
CA LEU A 162 -14.41 -14.74 6.35
C LEU A 162 -15.36 -13.54 6.19
N ALA A 163 -15.11 -12.68 5.21
CA ALA A 163 -16.02 -11.59 4.83
C ALA A 163 -17.39 -12.13 4.38
N GLY A 164 -17.41 -13.19 3.57
CA GLY A 164 -18.62 -13.86 3.14
C GLY A 164 -19.41 -14.47 4.30
N VAL A 165 -18.73 -15.10 5.27
CA VAL A 165 -19.35 -15.59 6.50
C VAL A 165 -19.96 -14.44 7.31
N ALA A 166 -19.26 -13.33 7.46
CA ALA A 166 -19.76 -12.15 8.18
C ALA A 166 -21.00 -11.56 7.48
N ALA A 167 -20.93 -11.39 6.16
CA ALA A 167 -22.05 -10.89 5.36
C ALA A 167 -23.30 -11.76 5.49
N ALA A 168 -23.14 -13.08 5.34
CA ALA A 168 -24.25 -14.03 5.43
C ALA A 168 -24.91 -14.10 6.82
N LYS A 169 -24.15 -13.80 7.88
CA LYS A 169 -24.69 -13.69 9.25
C LYS A 169 -25.37 -12.35 9.53
N THR A 170 -25.06 -11.33 8.77
CA THR A 170 -25.54 -9.95 8.97
C THR A 170 -26.76 -9.64 8.12
N THR A 171 -26.80 -10.13 6.87
CA THR A 171 -27.91 -9.84 5.94
C THR A 171 -29.27 -10.20 6.52
N LYS A 172 -30.27 -9.37 6.21
CA LYS A 172 -31.70 -9.60 6.52
C LYS A 172 -32.49 -10.06 5.29
N THR A 173 -31.92 -9.86 4.11
CA THR A 173 -32.58 -10.16 2.83
C THR A 173 -32.14 -11.49 2.21
N ASN A 174 -31.07 -12.10 2.71
CA ASN A 174 -30.35 -13.22 2.09
C ASN A 174 -29.82 -12.90 0.67
N GLN A 175 -29.62 -11.62 0.37
CA GLN A 175 -29.08 -11.13 -0.89
C GLN A 175 -27.82 -10.31 -0.61
N LEU A 176 -26.73 -10.72 -1.20
CA LEU A 176 -25.42 -10.08 -1.06
C LEU A 176 -24.94 -9.53 -2.39
N GLY A 177 -24.10 -8.52 -2.35
CA GLY A 177 -23.40 -7.99 -3.52
C GLY A 177 -21.89 -8.18 -3.40
N PHE A 178 -21.25 -8.46 -4.54
CA PHE A 178 -19.82 -8.34 -4.74
C PHE A 178 -19.57 -7.34 -5.87
N ILE A 179 -18.72 -6.34 -5.65
CA ILE A 179 -18.29 -5.39 -6.66
C ILE A 179 -16.78 -5.47 -6.80
N GLY A 180 -16.32 -6.02 -7.94
CA GLY A 180 -14.92 -6.07 -8.33
C GLY A 180 -14.51 -4.85 -9.17
N GLY A 181 -13.23 -4.46 -9.10
CA GLY A 181 -12.68 -3.41 -9.97
C GLY A 181 -12.62 -3.87 -11.43
N GLN A 182 -11.72 -4.79 -11.73
CA GLN A 182 -11.58 -5.41 -13.06
C GLN A 182 -11.51 -6.94 -12.90
N GLU A 183 -12.04 -7.65 -13.88
CA GLU A 183 -11.90 -9.12 -13.95
C GLU A 183 -10.40 -9.48 -14.03
N SER A 184 -9.94 -10.33 -13.12
CA SER A 184 -8.57 -10.83 -13.06
C SER A 184 -8.46 -11.99 -12.08
N ALA A 185 -7.40 -12.79 -12.20
CA ALA A 185 -7.14 -13.89 -11.27
C ALA A 185 -7.00 -13.43 -9.80
N VAL A 186 -6.63 -12.17 -9.55
CA VAL A 186 -6.59 -11.57 -8.21
C VAL A 186 -8.00 -11.35 -7.68
N ILE A 187 -8.84 -10.64 -8.45
CA ILE A 187 -10.20 -10.30 -8.02
C ILE A 187 -11.10 -11.53 -8.00
N ASP A 188 -10.88 -12.51 -8.89
CA ASP A 188 -11.56 -13.81 -8.86
C ASP A 188 -11.32 -14.56 -7.54
N ARG A 189 -10.13 -14.43 -6.90
CA ARG A 189 -9.88 -15.00 -5.58
C ARG A 189 -10.75 -14.37 -4.50
N PHE A 190 -10.91 -13.04 -4.53
CA PHE A 190 -11.81 -12.33 -3.61
C PHE A 190 -13.26 -12.75 -3.81
N GLU A 191 -13.74 -12.77 -5.05
CA GLU A 191 -15.10 -13.22 -5.39
C GLU A 191 -15.37 -14.65 -4.93
N ALA A 192 -14.51 -15.59 -5.36
CA ALA A 192 -14.67 -17.00 -5.04
C ALA A 192 -14.66 -17.26 -3.53
N GLY A 193 -13.75 -16.59 -2.79
CA GLY A 193 -13.69 -16.66 -1.34
C GLY A 193 -14.98 -16.15 -0.70
N PHE A 194 -15.44 -14.97 -1.09
CA PHE A 194 -16.66 -14.35 -0.57
C PHE A 194 -17.90 -15.21 -0.80
N VAL A 195 -18.10 -15.67 -2.03
CA VAL A 195 -19.23 -16.55 -2.40
C VAL A 195 -19.19 -17.87 -1.61
N ALA A 196 -18.01 -18.49 -1.49
CA ALA A 196 -17.85 -19.74 -0.74
C ALA A 196 -18.12 -19.52 0.75
N GLY A 197 -17.62 -18.43 1.33
CA GLY A 197 -17.88 -18.06 2.73
C GLY A 197 -19.37 -17.82 3.02
N ALA A 198 -20.04 -17.07 2.17
CA ALA A 198 -21.47 -16.81 2.28
C ALA A 198 -22.29 -18.11 2.21
N LYS A 199 -22.03 -18.93 1.21
CA LYS A 199 -22.72 -20.23 1.01
C LYS A 199 -22.41 -21.26 2.08
N SER A 200 -21.29 -21.17 2.78
CA SER A 200 -20.99 -22.03 3.92
C SER A 200 -21.94 -21.80 5.12
N VAL A 201 -22.51 -20.59 5.22
CA VAL A 201 -23.49 -20.23 6.26
C VAL A 201 -24.90 -20.53 5.79
N ASN A 202 -25.23 -20.14 4.57
CA ASN A 202 -26.55 -20.39 3.96
C ASN A 202 -26.34 -20.77 2.48
N PRO A 203 -26.51 -22.07 2.11
CA PRO A 203 -26.35 -22.53 0.73
C PRO A 203 -27.26 -21.84 -0.29
N GLU A 204 -28.43 -21.34 0.15
CA GLU A 204 -29.43 -20.69 -0.69
C GLU A 204 -29.24 -19.16 -0.80
N ILE A 205 -28.16 -18.64 -0.20
CA ILE A 205 -27.90 -17.19 -0.25
C ILE A 205 -27.59 -16.76 -1.68
N ASP A 206 -28.21 -15.68 -2.12
CA ASP A 206 -27.96 -15.10 -3.43
C ASP A 206 -26.80 -14.11 -3.35
N VAL A 207 -25.81 -14.24 -4.25
CA VAL A 207 -24.67 -13.33 -4.35
C VAL A 207 -24.61 -12.79 -5.76
N LYS A 208 -25.00 -11.52 -5.91
CA LYS A 208 -24.89 -10.81 -7.18
C LYS A 208 -23.49 -10.28 -7.36
N VAL A 209 -22.85 -10.58 -8.48
CA VAL A 209 -21.49 -10.16 -8.84
C VAL A 209 -21.55 -9.13 -9.97
N GLU A 210 -20.84 -8.03 -9.82
CA GLU A 210 -20.66 -7.00 -10.83
C GLU A 210 -19.20 -6.51 -10.82
N TYR A 211 -18.71 -6.09 -11.98
CA TYR A 211 -17.39 -5.47 -12.14
C TYR A 211 -17.53 -4.05 -12.67
N VAL A 212 -16.75 -3.11 -12.11
CA VAL A 212 -16.76 -1.70 -12.56
C VAL A 212 -16.10 -1.57 -13.92
N GLY A 213 -15.06 -2.38 -14.18
CA GLY A 213 -14.21 -2.28 -15.37
C GLY A 213 -13.00 -1.36 -15.14
N SER A 214 -12.84 -0.81 -13.93
CA SER A 214 -11.75 0.08 -13.55
C SER A 214 -11.50 -0.01 -12.04
N PHE A 215 -10.27 0.29 -11.60
CA PHE A 215 -9.94 0.52 -10.19
C PHE A 215 -10.02 2.01 -9.80
N GLY A 216 -10.13 2.93 -10.77
CA GLY A 216 -10.15 4.38 -10.58
C GLY A 216 -11.45 5.06 -11.00
N ASP A 217 -12.61 4.36 -10.98
CA ASP A 217 -13.92 4.91 -11.37
C ASP A 217 -14.92 4.83 -10.20
N ALA A 218 -14.78 5.74 -9.25
CA ALA A 218 -15.70 5.82 -8.11
C ALA A 218 -17.15 6.09 -8.54
N ALA A 219 -17.37 6.79 -9.65
CA ALA A 219 -18.73 7.03 -10.17
C ALA A 219 -19.37 5.73 -10.70
N GLY A 220 -18.59 4.90 -11.39
CA GLY A 220 -18.99 3.56 -11.81
C GLY A 220 -19.31 2.65 -10.63
N GLY A 221 -18.45 2.64 -9.60
CA GLY A 221 -18.67 1.91 -8.35
C GLY A 221 -19.99 2.33 -7.66
N LYS A 222 -20.20 3.64 -7.53
CA LYS A 222 -21.45 4.20 -6.97
C LYS A 222 -22.70 3.78 -7.74
N SER A 223 -22.64 3.81 -9.06
CA SER A 223 -23.77 3.41 -9.92
C SER A 223 -24.14 1.94 -9.76
N LYS A 224 -23.14 1.05 -9.66
CA LYS A 224 -23.37 -0.38 -9.42
C LYS A 224 -23.94 -0.64 -8.02
N ALA A 225 -23.41 0.02 -7.00
CA ALA A 225 -23.94 -0.07 -5.65
C ALA A 225 -25.40 0.40 -5.57
N ALA A 226 -25.76 1.50 -6.24
CA ALA A 226 -27.13 2.00 -6.30
C ALA A 226 -28.08 0.95 -6.89
N ALA A 227 -27.71 0.31 -7.99
CA ALA A 227 -28.50 -0.74 -8.62
C ALA A 227 -28.66 -1.98 -7.71
N MET A 228 -27.59 -2.39 -7.00
CA MET A 228 -27.63 -3.50 -6.05
C MET A 228 -28.52 -3.20 -4.85
N TYR A 229 -28.34 -2.08 -4.17
CA TYR A 229 -29.19 -1.69 -3.03
C TYR A 229 -30.66 -1.51 -3.43
N ALA A 230 -30.93 -0.96 -4.63
CA ALA A 230 -32.29 -0.84 -5.15
C ALA A 230 -32.94 -2.22 -5.43
N SER A 231 -32.17 -3.25 -5.72
CA SER A 231 -32.66 -4.62 -5.91
C SER A 231 -32.96 -5.38 -4.62
N GLY A 232 -32.63 -4.82 -3.45
CA GLY A 232 -32.86 -5.43 -2.14
C GLY A 232 -31.62 -6.03 -1.49
N ILE A 233 -30.44 -5.92 -2.09
CA ILE A 233 -29.18 -6.28 -1.46
C ILE A 233 -28.94 -5.34 -0.29
N ASP A 234 -28.52 -5.87 0.86
CA ASP A 234 -28.28 -5.11 2.08
C ASP A 234 -26.80 -5.13 2.56
N VAL A 235 -25.99 -6.02 2.01
CA VAL A 235 -24.54 -6.07 2.27
C VAL A 235 -23.80 -6.16 0.95
N ILE A 236 -22.88 -5.24 0.69
CA ILE A 236 -22.00 -5.27 -0.48
C ILE A 236 -20.55 -5.38 -0.02
N TYR A 237 -19.84 -6.37 -0.55
CA TYR A 237 -18.38 -6.45 -0.45
C TYR A 237 -17.76 -5.86 -1.72
N GLN A 238 -16.83 -4.94 -1.57
CA GLN A 238 -16.12 -4.36 -2.69
C GLN A 238 -14.63 -4.77 -2.67
N ALA A 239 -14.09 -5.15 -3.82
CA ALA A 239 -12.67 -5.38 -4.08
C ALA A 239 -12.31 -4.58 -5.35
N ALA A 240 -12.29 -3.25 -5.23
CA ALA A 240 -12.34 -2.35 -6.38
C ALA A 240 -11.42 -1.11 -6.29
N GLY A 241 -10.52 -1.04 -5.31
CA GLY A 241 -9.64 0.12 -5.13
C GLY A 241 -10.42 1.43 -4.95
N ASP A 242 -10.00 2.52 -5.60
CA ASP A 242 -10.73 3.80 -5.55
C ASP A 242 -12.18 3.69 -6.03
N SER A 243 -12.48 2.81 -7.00
CA SER A 243 -13.87 2.55 -7.42
C SER A 243 -14.74 2.10 -6.25
N GLY A 244 -14.19 1.44 -5.23
CA GLY A 244 -14.86 1.03 -4.01
C GLY A 244 -15.32 2.20 -3.13
N ASN A 245 -14.66 3.36 -3.20
CA ASN A 245 -15.10 4.57 -2.50
C ASN A 245 -16.49 5.03 -2.97
N GLY A 246 -16.84 4.72 -4.24
CA GLY A 246 -18.17 4.94 -4.77
C GLY A 246 -19.24 4.11 -4.07
N VAL A 247 -18.93 2.88 -3.65
CA VAL A 247 -19.85 2.00 -2.92
C VAL A 247 -20.17 2.59 -1.54
N PHE A 248 -19.13 3.05 -0.81
CA PHE A 248 -19.33 3.76 0.46
C PHE A 248 -20.13 5.05 0.29
N SER A 249 -19.81 5.83 -0.77
CA SER A 249 -20.57 7.06 -1.07
C SER A 249 -22.05 6.79 -1.27
N GLU A 250 -22.42 5.77 -2.04
CA GLU A 250 -23.82 5.41 -2.26
C GLU A 250 -24.51 4.95 -0.98
N ALA A 251 -23.86 4.08 -0.21
CA ALA A 251 -24.42 3.62 1.06
C ALA A 251 -24.71 4.79 2.02
N LYS A 252 -23.78 5.76 2.09
CA LYS A 252 -23.96 6.98 2.89
C LYS A 252 -25.12 7.83 2.39
N ASP A 253 -25.28 8.02 1.08
CA ASP A 253 -26.37 8.80 0.51
C ASP A 253 -27.74 8.16 0.76
N ILE A 254 -27.84 6.84 0.63
CA ILE A 254 -29.08 6.10 0.95
C ILE A 254 -29.45 6.27 2.43
N VAL A 255 -28.52 6.11 3.35
CA VAL A 255 -28.78 6.20 4.79
C VAL A 255 -29.04 7.64 5.23
N LYS A 256 -28.43 8.65 4.60
CA LYS A 256 -28.79 10.06 4.81
C LYS A 256 -30.24 10.35 4.39
N ALA A 257 -30.66 9.79 3.25
CA ALA A 257 -32.03 9.97 2.77
C ALA A 257 -33.07 9.21 3.62
N ASP A 258 -32.71 8.03 4.11
CA ASP A 258 -33.55 7.21 4.98
C ASP A 258 -32.72 6.53 6.08
N PRO A 259 -32.60 7.15 7.26
CA PRO A 259 -31.85 6.61 8.39
C PRO A 259 -32.32 5.25 8.91
N SER A 260 -33.49 4.78 8.52
CA SER A 260 -34.00 3.46 8.90
C SER A 260 -33.41 2.32 8.08
N LYS A 261 -32.72 2.60 6.99
CA LYS A 261 -32.06 1.58 6.15
C LYS A 261 -30.92 0.90 6.89
N GLU A 262 -30.96 -0.43 6.92
CA GLU A 262 -29.90 -1.28 7.47
C GLU A 262 -29.10 -1.86 6.30
N ILE A 263 -28.12 -1.11 5.81
CA ILE A 263 -27.22 -1.53 4.73
C ILE A 263 -25.78 -1.40 5.17
N TRP A 264 -24.92 -2.22 4.58
CA TRP A 264 -23.54 -2.37 4.97
C TRP A 264 -22.60 -2.48 3.76
N VAL A 265 -21.37 -2.03 3.97
CA VAL A 265 -20.25 -2.22 3.04
C VAL A 265 -19.16 -3.01 3.74
N ILE A 266 -18.54 -3.95 3.04
CA ILE A 266 -17.30 -4.60 3.47
C ILE A 266 -16.17 -3.98 2.66
N GLY A 267 -15.15 -3.50 3.38
CA GLY A 267 -13.95 -2.88 2.83
C GLY A 267 -12.89 -3.90 2.42
N VAL A 268 -11.83 -3.41 1.76
CA VAL A 268 -10.72 -4.20 1.23
C VAL A 268 -9.37 -3.50 1.45
N ASP A 269 -8.30 -4.27 1.43
CA ASP A 269 -6.89 -3.89 1.49
C ASP A 269 -6.44 -3.34 2.85
N CYS A 270 -7.09 -2.29 3.36
CA CYS A 270 -6.83 -1.67 4.65
C CYS A 270 -8.12 -1.57 5.49
N ASP A 271 -8.01 -1.07 6.70
CA ASP A 271 -9.18 -0.75 7.52
C ASP A 271 -9.90 0.48 6.94
N GLN A 272 -11.05 0.24 6.32
CA GLN A 272 -11.90 1.26 5.73
C GLN A 272 -13.06 1.70 6.66
N THR A 273 -12.87 1.59 7.97
CA THR A 273 -13.86 2.03 8.95
C THR A 273 -14.21 3.51 8.79
N GLU A 274 -13.24 4.36 8.51
CA GLU A 274 -13.44 5.80 8.29
C GLU A 274 -14.28 6.08 7.02
N GLU A 275 -14.14 5.23 6.01
CA GLU A 275 -14.88 5.38 4.75
C GLU A 275 -16.39 5.11 4.94
N GLY A 276 -16.75 4.32 5.94
CA GLY A 276 -18.15 4.06 6.30
C GLY A 276 -18.75 5.04 7.32
N LEU A 277 -17.92 5.90 7.90
CA LEU A 277 -18.41 6.82 8.95
C LEU A 277 -19.34 7.89 8.36
N LEU A 278 -20.45 8.09 9.04
CA LEU A 278 -21.55 8.99 8.64
C LEU A 278 -22.12 9.71 9.85
N THR A 279 -22.20 11.05 9.77
CA THR A 279 -22.95 11.87 10.73
C THR A 279 -24.31 12.19 10.14
N LEU A 280 -25.38 11.83 10.85
CA LEU A 280 -26.77 12.14 10.51
C LEU A 280 -27.19 13.53 11.05
N ASP A 281 -28.28 14.10 10.53
CA ASP A 281 -28.77 15.46 10.83
C ASP A 281 -28.93 15.75 12.32
N ALA A 282 -29.17 14.73 13.15
CA ALA A 282 -29.30 14.87 14.60
C ALA A 282 -27.95 14.83 15.35
N GLY A 283 -26.81 14.82 14.64
CA GLY A 283 -25.50 14.65 15.22
C GLY A 283 -25.22 13.20 15.68
N THR A 284 -26.04 12.23 15.28
CA THR A 284 -25.84 10.82 15.56
C THR A 284 -24.81 10.26 14.56
N GLU A 285 -23.76 9.66 15.06
CA GLU A 285 -22.80 8.97 14.23
C GLU A 285 -23.26 7.53 13.95
N ARG A 286 -23.04 7.08 12.72
CA ARG A 286 -23.28 5.71 12.27
C ARG A 286 -22.13 5.27 11.39
N ASN A 287 -21.69 4.04 11.54
CA ASN A 287 -20.69 3.45 10.66
C ASN A 287 -21.34 2.39 9.77
N LEU A 288 -21.13 2.49 8.47
CA LEU A 288 -21.67 1.58 7.47
C LEU A 288 -20.65 0.51 7.05
N THR A 289 -19.44 0.54 7.57
CA THR A 289 -18.45 -0.52 7.38
C THR A 289 -18.78 -1.68 8.30
N LEU A 290 -19.13 -2.84 7.73
CA LEU A 290 -19.34 -4.06 8.49
C LEU A 290 -18.01 -4.62 9.01
N THR A 291 -17.03 -4.69 8.15
CA THR A 291 -15.64 -5.11 8.40
C THR A 291 -14.80 -4.76 7.16
N SER A 292 -13.49 -5.00 7.21
CA SER A 292 -12.59 -4.90 6.06
C SER A 292 -11.71 -6.14 5.96
N THR A 293 -11.43 -6.60 4.74
CA THR A 293 -10.44 -7.64 4.49
C THR A 293 -9.07 -6.98 4.35
N LEU A 294 -8.23 -7.18 5.34
CA LEU A 294 -6.91 -6.57 5.36
C LEU A 294 -5.94 -7.35 4.47
N LYS A 295 -5.35 -6.65 3.52
CA LYS A 295 -4.28 -7.14 2.66
C LYS A 295 -2.99 -6.44 3.04
N GLY A 296 -2.10 -7.09 3.72
CA GLY A 296 -0.93 -6.48 4.33
C GLY A 296 0.13 -5.98 3.34
N VAL A 297 -0.25 -5.22 2.31
CA VAL A 297 0.65 -4.72 1.26
C VAL A 297 1.76 -3.86 1.88
N GLY A 298 1.40 -2.83 2.63
CA GLY A 298 2.38 -1.96 3.29
C GLY A 298 3.29 -2.72 4.26
N THR A 299 2.73 -3.70 4.99
CA THR A 299 3.51 -4.58 5.88
C THR A 299 4.53 -5.40 5.09
N GLN A 300 4.15 -5.94 3.92
CA GLN A 300 5.05 -6.74 3.09
C GLN A 300 6.14 -5.90 2.44
N LEU A 301 5.82 -4.69 1.97
CA LEU A 301 6.85 -3.76 1.48
C LEU A 301 7.90 -3.53 2.55
N ARG A 302 7.48 -3.18 3.75
CA ARG A 302 8.36 -2.91 4.89
C ARG A 302 9.21 -4.12 5.28
N ILE A 303 8.64 -5.33 5.35
CA ILE A 303 9.39 -6.56 5.66
C ILE A 303 10.39 -6.92 4.56
N SER A 304 10.03 -6.72 3.30
CA SER A 304 10.90 -7.03 2.15
C SER A 304 12.12 -6.10 2.06
N LEU A 305 12.12 -5.01 2.82
CA LEU A 305 13.18 -4.01 2.88
C LEU A 305 14.15 -4.22 4.06
N HIS A 306 13.93 -5.24 4.90
CA HIS A 306 14.81 -5.67 6.01
C HIS A 306 15.54 -6.95 5.67
#